data_63a6787203f3949a9a980497290b307a
#
_entry.id   63a6787203f3949a9a980497290b307a
#
_cell.length_a   1.000
_cell.length_b   1.000
_cell.length_c   1.000
_cell.angle_alpha   90.00
_cell.angle_beta   90.00
_cell.angle_gamma   90.00
#
_symmetry.space_group_name_H-M   'P 1'
#
loop_
_entity.id
_entity.type
_entity.pdbx_description
1 polymer ?
#
loop_
_entity_poly.entity_id
_entity_poly.type
_entity_poly.pdbx_seq_one_letter_code
_entity_poly.pdbx_strand_id
1 'polypeptide(L)'
;LPAIYGSYGKQLQAARHTILLAKKQFPVIQTIFSPLTTARKLAGDRILLDMKENPRLFKQALQALTETTINFVKANIEAGVDGFFFATQCANYDFLTEEQYREFGEFYDRQVIAAYQDETFFNVAHLHGDNGMFQLIADYPVNCINWHDRWSSPTLAEARNITDKLS
;
A
#
# COMPACT_ATOMS: atom_id res chain seq x y z
N LEU A 1 1.65 -9.07 14.84
CA LEU A 1 3.02 -9.35 15.31
C LEU A 1 3.72 -8.04 15.67
N PRO A 2 4.60 -8.01 16.71
CA PRO A 2 5.40 -6.82 16.99
C PRO A 2 6.31 -6.46 15.82
N ALA A 3 6.35 -5.17 15.45
CA ALA A 3 7.10 -4.66 14.30
C ALA A 3 8.64 -4.77 14.43
N ILE A 4 9.15 -5.10 15.61
CA ILE A 4 10.58 -5.19 15.91
C ILE A 4 11.22 -6.54 15.57
N TYR A 5 10.43 -7.53 15.14
CA TYR A 5 10.93 -8.88 14.86
C TYR A 5 10.93 -9.21 13.36
N GLY A 6 11.75 -10.20 12.99
CA GLY A 6 11.82 -10.75 11.65
C GLY A 6 12.22 -9.71 10.59
N SER A 7 11.63 -9.81 9.41
CA SER A 7 11.91 -8.91 8.29
C SER A 7 11.49 -7.47 8.57
N TYR A 8 10.38 -7.25 9.26
CA TYR A 8 9.94 -5.90 9.65
C TYR A 8 10.92 -5.23 10.60
N GLY A 9 11.49 -5.97 11.57
CA GLY A 9 12.52 -5.42 12.47
C GLY A 9 13.78 -5.00 11.71
N LYS A 10 14.21 -5.78 10.71
CA LYS A 10 15.35 -5.42 9.87
C LYS A 10 15.07 -4.17 9.03
N GLN A 11 13.88 -4.06 8.44
CA GLN A 11 13.47 -2.89 7.67
C GLN A 11 13.39 -1.64 8.55
N LEU A 12 12.84 -1.76 9.75
CA LEU A 12 12.78 -0.65 10.71
C LEU A 12 14.18 -0.16 11.13
N GLN A 13 15.15 -1.08 11.33
CA GLN A 13 16.54 -0.69 11.58
C GLN A 13 17.16 0.02 10.38
N ALA A 14 16.93 -0.49 9.17
CA ALA A 14 17.40 0.17 7.95
C ALA A 14 16.80 1.58 7.80
N ALA A 15 15.49 1.75 8.03
CA ALA A 15 14.83 3.05 8.01
C ALA A 15 15.49 4.03 8.99
N ARG A 16 15.73 3.62 10.25
CA ARG A 16 16.41 4.44 11.25
C ARG A 16 17.81 4.90 10.80
N HIS A 17 18.60 4.00 10.23
CA HIS A 17 19.91 4.34 9.69
C HIS A 17 19.81 5.33 8.51
N THR A 18 18.87 5.11 7.60
CA THR A 18 18.65 6.00 6.45
C THR A 18 18.24 7.39 6.90
N ILE A 19 17.33 7.51 7.88
CA ILE A 19 16.91 8.79 8.46
C ILE A 19 18.10 9.56 9.06
N LEU A 20 18.96 8.87 9.82
CA LEU A 20 20.16 9.46 10.38
C LEU A 20 21.12 9.98 9.31
N LEU A 21 21.30 9.21 8.22
CA LEU A 21 22.19 9.59 7.12
C LEU A 21 21.61 10.70 6.25
N ALA A 22 20.29 10.73 6.07
CA ALA A 22 19.58 11.75 5.29
C ALA A 22 19.69 13.16 5.92
N LYS A 23 19.92 13.27 7.23
CA LYS A 23 20.09 14.54 7.96
C LYS A 23 19.01 15.59 7.62
N LYS A 24 17.80 15.15 7.35
CA LYS A 24 16.67 15.99 6.91
C LYS A 24 16.89 16.76 5.58
N GLN A 25 17.83 16.32 4.74
CA GLN A 25 18.08 16.97 3.45
C GLN A 25 17.07 16.56 2.38
N PHE A 26 16.44 15.41 2.55
CA PHE A 26 15.39 14.88 1.67
C PHE A 26 14.44 13.97 2.47
N PRO A 27 13.19 13.81 2.03
CA PRO A 27 12.24 12.92 2.67
C PRO A 27 12.68 11.46 2.62
N VAL A 28 12.50 10.75 3.72
CA VAL A 28 12.70 9.30 3.82
C VAL A 28 11.34 8.63 3.99
N ILE A 29 10.90 7.88 2.98
CA ILE A 29 9.62 7.17 3.01
C ILE A 29 9.83 5.66 3.07
N GLN A 30 8.98 4.96 3.82
CA GLN A 30 9.04 3.51 3.98
C GLN A 30 8.10 2.83 3.00
N THR A 31 8.59 1.83 2.27
CA THR A 31 7.71 0.98 1.46
C THR A 31 6.91 0.02 2.33
N ILE A 32 5.60 0.00 2.13
CA ILE A 32 4.66 -0.96 2.71
C ILE A 32 3.78 -1.56 1.60
N PHE A 33 3.39 -2.82 1.75
CA PHE A 33 2.48 -3.46 0.82
C PHE A 33 1.05 -3.45 1.36
N SER A 34 0.09 -3.35 0.45
CA SER A 34 -1.32 -3.52 0.80
C SER A 34 -1.57 -4.89 1.44
N PRO A 35 -2.55 -5.03 2.36
CA PRO A 35 -2.86 -6.30 3.01
C PRO A 35 -3.15 -7.42 2.00
N LEU A 36 -3.92 -7.13 0.95
CA LEU A 36 -4.23 -8.10 -0.11
C LEU A 36 -2.99 -8.50 -0.92
N THR A 37 -2.11 -7.55 -1.24
CA THR A 37 -0.81 -7.85 -1.88
C THR A 37 0.05 -8.73 -0.99
N THR A 38 0.07 -8.47 0.31
CA THR A 38 0.80 -9.29 1.28
C THR A 38 0.21 -10.70 1.34
N ALA A 39 -1.11 -10.85 1.38
CA ALA A 39 -1.77 -12.16 1.32
C ALA A 39 -1.37 -12.93 0.07
N ARG A 40 -1.38 -12.28 -1.10
CA ARG A 40 -0.94 -12.89 -2.36
C ARG A 40 0.53 -13.31 -2.35
N LYS A 41 1.41 -12.51 -1.75
CA LYS A 41 2.83 -12.87 -1.61
C LYS A 41 3.06 -14.08 -0.71
N LEU A 42 2.19 -14.31 0.27
CA LEU A 42 2.26 -15.44 1.20
C LEU A 42 1.62 -16.71 0.65
N ALA A 43 0.48 -16.60 -0.03
CA ALA A 43 -0.33 -17.74 -0.46
C ALA A 43 -0.40 -17.94 -1.99
N GLY A 44 0.23 -17.04 -2.77
CA GLY A 44 0.14 -17.05 -4.22
C GLY A 44 -1.30 -16.76 -4.70
N ASP A 45 -1.61 -17.20 -5.91
CA ASP A 45 -2.94 -16.97 -6.52
C ASP A 45 -4.04 -17.83 -5.89
N ARG A 46 -3.70 -18.70 -4.91
CA ARG A 46 -4.68 -19.43 -4.10
C ARG A 46 -5.68 -18.48 -3.42
N ILE A 47 -5.29 -17.23 -3.15
CA ILE A 47 -6.20 -16.24 -2.57
C ILE A 47 -7.49 -16.05 -3.36
N LEU A 48 -7.46 -16.24 -4.70
CA LEU A 48 -8.67 -16.17 -5.54
C LEU A 48 -9.68 -17.27 -5.20
N LEU A 49 -9.18 -18.46 -4.88
CA LEU A 49 -10.01 -19.57 -4.44
C LEU A 49 -10.55 -19.32 -3.02
N ASP A 50 -9.67 -18.84 -2.13
CA ASP A 50 -10.03 -18.54 -0.74
C ASP A 50 -11.10 -17.42 -0.64
N MET A 51 -11.03 -16.40 -1.50
CA MET A 51 -12.08 -15.38 -1.64
C MET A 51 -13.44 -15.96 -2.00
N LYS A 52 -13.47 -16.96 -2.89
CA LYS A 52 -14.69 -17.57 -3.39
C LYS A 52 -15.25 -18.61 -2.42
N GLU A 53 -14.42 -19.49 -1.91
CA GLU A 53 -14.85 -20.67 -1.15
C GLU A 53 -14.95 -20.38 0.36
N ASN A 54 -14.10 -19.50 0.90
CA ASN A 54 -13.99 -19.21 2.31
C ASN A 54 -13.89 -17.72 2.62
N PRO A 55 -14.77 -16.83 2.08
CA PRO A 55 -14.61 -15.38 2.16
C PRO A 55 -14.53 -14.87 3.60
N ARG A 56 -15.26 -15.48 4.53
CA ARG A 56 -15.24 -15.10 5.95
C ARG A 56 -13.86 -15.33 6.57
N LEU A 57 -13.28 -16.50 6.34
CA LEU A 57 -11.97 -16.85 6.89
C LEU A 57 -10.86 -16.00 6.23
N PHE A 58 -10.97 -15.77 4.94
CA PHE A 58 -10.03 -14.93 4.21
C PHE A 58 -10.06 -13.47 4.71
N LYS A 59 -11.24 -12.91 4.97
CA LYS A 59 -11.39 -11.59 5.60
C LYS A 59 -10.73 -11.51 6.98
N GLN A 60 -10.83 -12.57 7.80
CA GLN A 60 -10.11 -12.62 9.08
C GLN A 60 -8.59 -12.62 8.89
N ALA A 61 -8.08 -13.32 7.90
CA ALA A 61 -6.66 -13.31 7.57
C ALA A 61 -6.22 -11.92 7.08
N LEU A 62 -6.99 -11.26 6.22
CA LEU A 62 -6.73 -9.89 5.77
C LEU A 62 -6.72 -8.90 6.95
N GLN A 63 -7.65 -9.05 7.90
CA GLN A 63 -7.67 -8.20 9.09
C GLN A 63 -6.40 -8.37 9.93
N ALA A 64 -5.93 -9.59 10.14
CA ALA A 64 -4.68 -9.86 10.86
C ALA A 64 -3.45 -9.28 10.14
N LEU A 65 -3.41 -9.32 8.80
CA LEU A 65 -2.36 -8.70 7.99
C LEU A 65 -2.44 -7.17 8.09
N THR A 66 -3.64 -6.61 8.07
CA THR A 66 -3.88 -5.16 8.23
C THR A 66 -3.35 -4.66 9.57
N GLU A 67 -3.69 -5.32 10.67
CA GLU A 67 -3.21 -4.97 12.01
C GLU A 67 -1.68 -5.09 12.11
N THR A 68 -1.11 -6.11 11.50
CA THR A 68 0.35 -6.29 11.45
C THR A 68 1.02 -5.15 10.67
N THR A 69 0.44 -4.74 9.54
CA THR A 69 0.93 -3.62 8.74
C THR A 69 0.79 -2.29 9.50
N ILE A 70 -0.33 -2.06 10.18
CA ILE A 70 -0.54 -0.86 11.01
C ILE A 70 0.50 -0.79 12.14
N ASN A 71 0.81 -1.90 12.79
CA ASN A 71 1.86 -1.92 13.82
C ASN A 71 3.23 -1.57 13.24
N PHE A 72 3.54 -2.03 12.04
CA PHE A 72 4.78 -1.67 11.33
C PHE A 72 4.80 -0.19 10.92
N VAL A 73 3.68 0.34 10.44
CA VAL A 73 3.49 1.77 10.14
C VAL A 73 3.79 2.62 11.37
N LYS A 74 3.15 2.35 12.51
CA LYS A 74 3.35 3.08 13.76
C LYS A 74 4.81 3.09 14.20
N ALA A 75 5.48 1.94 14.16
CA ALA A 75 6.89 1.85 14.52
C ALA A 75 7.81 2.67 13.59
N ASN A 76 7.46 2.80 12.30
CA ASN A 76 8.19 3.64 11.36
C ASN A 76 7.93 5.14 11.59
N ILE A 77 6.70 5.54 11.93
CA ILE A 77 6.38 6.91 12.33
C ILE A 77 7.20 7.30 13.57
N GLU A 78 7.21 6.44 14.60
CA GLU A 78 8.05 6.64 15.80
C GLU A 78 9.55 6.70 15.47
N ALA A 79 10.00 6.02 14.42
CA ALA A 79 11.38 6.09 13.94
C ALA A 79 11.67 7.40 13.19
N GLY A 80 10.66 8.15 12.77
CA GLY A 80 10.77 9.45 12.12
C GLY A 80 10.78 9.41 10.59
N VAL A 81 10.12 8.44 9.96
CA VAL A 81 9.89 8.48 8.50
C VAL A 81 9.00 9.66 8.13
N ASP A 82 9.21 10.22 6.95
CA ASP A 82 8.48 11.36 6.42
C ASP A 82 7.18 10.94 5.71
N GLY A 83 7.04 9.64 5.41
CA GLY A 83 5.86 9.10 4.73
C GLY A 83 5.99 7.64 4.35
N PHE A 84 5.06 7.21 3.50
CA PHE A 84 4.97 5.84 3.05
C PHE A 84 4.81 5.74 1.53
N PHE A 85 5.47 4.72 0.96
CA PHE A 85 5.23 4.25 -0.39
C PHE A 85 4.33 3.01 -0.27
N PHE A 86 3.02 3.21 -0.41
CA PHE A 86 1.99 2.19 -0.30
C PHE A 86 1.83 1.46 -1.64
N ALA A 87 2.36 0.24 -1.72
CA ALA A 87 2.35 -0.53 -2.96
C ALA A 87 1.18 -1.51 -3.02
N THR A 88 0.31 -1.34 -4.02
CA THR A 88 -0.76 -2.28 -4.33
C THR A 88 -0.52 -2.97 -5.67
N GLN A 89 -0.48 -4.31 -5.66
CA GLN A 89 -0.29 -5.14 -6.84
C GLN A 89 -1.57 -5.90 -7.25
N CYS A 90 -2.60 -5.84 -6.40
CA CYS A 90 -3.87 -6.53 -6.65
C CYS A 90 -4.97 -5.60 -7.17
N ALA A 91 -4.78 -4.28 -7.15
CA ALA A 91 -5.69 -3.31 -7.75
C ALA A 91 -5.54 -3.32 -9.28
N ASN A 92 -5.87 -4.44 -9.92
CA ASN A 92 -5.61 -4.70 -11.33
C ASN A 92 -6.76 -5.52 -11.92
N TYR A 93 -7.31 -5.06 -13.05
CA TYR A 93 -8.44 -5.69 -13.72
C TYR A 93 -8.12 -7.05 -14.35
N ASP A 94 -6.84 -7.36 -14.60
CA ASP A 94 -6.41 -8.68 -15.04
C ASP A 94 -6.47 -9.73 -13.93
N PHE A 95 -6.57 -9.26 -12.68
CA PHE A 95 -6.53 -10.11 -11.50
C PHE A 95 -7.87 -10.18 -10.75
N LEU A 96 -8.55 -9.04 -10.58
CA LEU A 96 -9.80 -8.90 -9.83
C LEU A 96 -10.81 -8.01 -10.57
N THR A 97 -12.09 -8.22 -10.32
CA THR A 97 -13.09 -7.19 -10.62
C THR A 97 -12.97 -6.03 -9.63
N GLU A 98 -13.46 -4.86 -9.98
CA GLU A 98 -13.48 -3.71 -9.09
C GLU A 98 -14.25 -4.01 -7.79
N GLU A 99 -15.39 -4.70 -7.89
CA GLU A 99 -16.20 -5.11 -6.74
C GLU A 99 -15.39 -6.01 -5.79
N GLN A 100 -14.69 -6.99 -6.33
CA GLN A 100 -13.82 -7.87 -5.54
C GLN A 100 -12.69 -7.08 -4.86
N TYR A 101 -12.08 -6.14 -5.60
CA TYR A 101 -11.03 -5.33 -5.00
C TYR A 101 -11.57 -4.39 -3.91
N ARG A 102 -12.74 -3.77 -4.10
CA ARG A 102 -13.39 -2.96 -3.06
C ARG A 102 -13.62 -3.76 -1.78
N GLU A 103 -14.07 -5.00 -1.90
CA GLU A 103 -14.39 -5.87 -0.77
C GLU A 103 -13.14 -6.41 -0.05
N PHE A 104 -12.14 -6.89 -0.80
CA PHE A 104 -10.99 -7.61 -0.26
C PHE A 104 -9.69 -6.80 -0.26
N GLY A 105 -9.62 -5.70 -0.98
CA GLY A 105 -8.46 -4.80 -1.09
C GLY A 105 -8.73 -3.45 -0.44
N GLU A 106 -9.52 -2.59 -1.10
CA GLU A 106 -9.74 -1.20 -0.71
C GLU A 106 -10.16 -1.04 0.74
N PHE A 107 -11.08 -1.86 1.24
CA PHE A 107 -11.54 -1.81 2.63
C PHE A 107 -10.38 -1.91 3.64
N TYR A 108 -9.41 -2.77 3.37
CA TYR A 108 -8.24 -2.97 4.22
C TYR A 108 -7.15 -1.94 3.98
N ASP A 109 -6.97 -1.53 2.73
CA ASP A 109 -6.01 -0.48 2.35
C ASP A 109 -6.31 0.83 3.07
N ARG A 110 -7.59 1.25 3.08
CA ARG A 110 -8.03 2.47 3.77
C ARG A 110 -7.77 2.44 5.27
N GLN A 111 -7.84 1.28 5.93
CA GLN A 111 -7.49 1.14 7.34
C GLN A 111 -5.99 1.37 7.58
N VAL A 112 -5.13 0.84 6.70
CA VAL A 112 -3.68 1.07 6.77
C VAL A 112 -3.35 2.53 6.52
N ILE A 113 -3.94 3.13 5.47
CA ILE A 113 -3.69 4.53 5.10
C ILE A 113 -4.15 5.47 6.21
N ALA A 114 -5.29 5.23 6.84
CA ALA A 114 -5.78 6.01 7.97
C ALA A 114 -4.82 6.02 9.17
N ALA A 115 -3.92 5.03 9.28
CA ALA A 115 -2.95 4.98 10.36
C ALA A 115 -1.76 5.93 10.17
N TYR A 116 -1.60 6.55 8.99
CA TYR A 116 -0.45 7.44 8.71
C TYR A 116 -0.79 8.72 7.94
N GLN A 117 -1.96 8.82 7.32
CA GLN A 117 -2.31 9.95 6.44
C GLN A 117 -2.17 11.31 7.10
N ASP A 118 -2.48 11.41 8.39
CA ASP A 118 -2.44 12.65 9.18
C ASP A 118 -1.14 12.78 10.02
N GLU A 119 -0.33 11.73 10.06
CA GLU A 119 0.90 11.66 10.86
C GLU A 119 2.17 11.91 10.02
N THR A 120 2.06 11.87 8.69
CA THR A 120 3.17 11.99 7.77
C THR A 120 2.81 12.93 6.61
N PHE A 121 3.82 13.60 6.01
CA PHE A 121 3.55 14.65 5.03
C PHE A 121 3.78 14.23 3.57
N PHE A 122 4.42 13.07 3.31
CA PHE A 122 4.73 12.64 1.94
C PHE A 122 4.36 11.18 1.70
N ASN A 123 3.12 10.96 1.29
CA ASN A 123 2.56 9.62 1.07
C ASN A 123 2.30 9.36 -0.41
N VAL A 124 2.77 8.23 -0.90
CA VAL A 124 2.67 7.80 -2.29
C VAL A 124 1.86 6.51 -2.37
N ALA A 125 0.83 6.45 -3.21
CA ALA A 125 0.21 5.19 -3.61
C ALA A 125 0.86 4.70 -4.90
N HIS A 126 1.36 3.46 -4.91
CA HIS A 126 1.92 2.82 -6.09
C HIS A 126 0.97 1.76 -6.63
N LEU A 127 0.53 1.97 -7.86
CA LEU A 127 -0.30 1.05 -8.62
C LEU A 127 0.59 0.26 -9.59
N HIS A 128 0.64 -1.05 -9.40
CA HIS A 128 1.50 -1.93 -10.17
C HIS A 128 0.72 -2.68 -11.26
N GLY A 129 1.36 -2.82 -12.45
CA GLY A 129 0.84 -3.58 -13.58
C GLY A 129 0.20 -2.71 -14.66
N ASP A 130 -0.22 -3.35 -15.75
CA ASP A 130 -0.60 -2.66 -16.98
C ASP A 130 -2.09 -2.27 -17.02
N ASN A 131 -2.96 -3.00 -16.32
CA ASN A 131 -4.41 -2.77 -16.29
C ASN A 131 -4.88 -2.40 -14.89
N GLY A 132 -4.25 -1.35 -14.32
CA GLY A 132 -4.49 -0.92 -12.96
C GLY A 132 -5.81 -0.20 -12.75
N MET A 133 -6.39 -0.33 -11.56
CA MET A 133 -7.62 0.35 -11.13
C MET A 133 -7.34 1.80 -10.71
N PHE A 134 -6.83 2.62 -11.64
CA PHE A 134 -6.32 3.96 -11.35
C PHE A 134 -7.39 4.85 -10.72
N GLN A 135 -8.63 4.87 -11.23
CA GLN A 135 -9.72 5.69 -10.72
C GLN A 135 -9.97 5.43 -9.23
N LEU A 136 -9.91 4.16 -8.82
CA LEU A 136 -10.13 3.76 -7.44
C LEU A 136 -8.98 4.22 -6.53
N ILE A 137 -7.72 4.08 -7.00
CA ILE A 137 -6.55 4.51 -6.25
C ILE A 137 -6.43 6.05 -6.21
N ALA A 138 -6.96 6.75 -7.21
CA ALA A 138 -7.02 8.21 -7.22
C ALA A 138 -7.82 8.79 -6.04
N ASP A 139 -8.75 8.04 -5.47
CA ASP A 139 -9.54 8.43 -4.30
C ASP A 139 -8.83 8.18 -2.95
N TYR A 140 -7.66 7.54 -2.95
CA TYR A 140 -6.92 7.31 -1.69
C TYR A 140 -6.36 8.63 -1.13
N PRO A 141 -6.41 8.85 0.19
CA PRO A 141 -5.90 10.07 0.82
C PRO A 141 -4.36 10.06 0.90
N VAL A 142 -3.72 10.21 -0.25
CA VAL A 142 -2.27 10.28 -0.42
C VAL A 142 -1.89 11.54 -1.20
N ASN A 143 -0.61 11.94 -1.13
CA ASN A 143 -0.12 13.15 -1.79
C ASN A 143 0.25 12.91 -3.27
N CYS A 144 0.66 11.67 -3.59
CA CYS A 144 1.20 11.32 -4.90
C CYS A 144 0.71 9.95 -5.33
N ILE A 145 0.53 9.76 -6.64
CA ILE A 145 0.25 8.46 -7.25
C ILE A 145 1.37 8.14 -8.23
N ASN A 146 1.93 6.94 -8.10
CA ASN A 146 2.95 6.41 -8.97
C ASN A 146 2.42 5.15 -9.68
N TRP A 147 2.56 5.10 -11.01
CA TRP A 147 2.17 3.94 -11.84
C TRP A 147 3.02 3.88 -13.10
N HIS A 148 2.79 2.89 -13.95
CA HIS A 148 3.52 2.68 -15.20
C HIS A 148 2.88 3.48 -16.37
N ASP A 149 2.83 4.81 -16.30
CA ASP A 149 2.13 5.70 -17.23
C ASP A 149 2.50 5.52 -18.72
N ARG A 150 3.68 4.94 -18.99
CA ARG A 150 4.14 4.66 -20.35
C ARG A 150 3.60 3.36 -20.94
N TRP A 151 3.08 2.49 -20.08
CA TRP A 151 2.60 1.16 -20.46
C TRP A 151 1.12 0.95 -20.14
N SER A 152 0.58 1.72 -19.21
CA SER A 152 -0.80 1.59 -18.75
C SER A 152 -1.52 2.92 -18.71
N SER A 153 -2.84 2.90 -18.95
CA SER A 153 -3.69 4.08 -18.76
C SER A 153 -3.93 4.34 -17.27
N PRO A 154 -4.16 5.63 -16.94
CA PRO A 154 -4.06 6.81 -17.79
C PRO A 154 -2.61 7.24 -18.04
N THR A 155 -2.37 8.00 -19.10
CA THR A 155 -1.14 8.79 -19.25
C THR A 155 -1.08 9.88 -18.18
N LEU A 156 0.12 10.47 -17.94
CA LEU A 156 0.25 11.60 -17.01
C LEU A 156 -0.68 12.78 -17.37
N ALA A 157 -0.90 13.04 -18.65
CA ALA A 157 -1.78 14.12 -19.10
C ALA A 157 -3.24 13.82 -18.80
N GLU A 158 -3.69 12.58 -18.98
CA GLU A 158 -5.05 12.14 -18.66
C GLU A 158 -5.27 12.09 -17.15
N ALA A 159 -4.28 11.64 -16.39
CA ALA A 159 -4.36 11.56 -14.93
C ALA A 159 -4.66 12.91 -14.26
N ARG A 160 -4.13 14.02 -14.82
CA ARG A 160 -4.41 15.39 -14.35
C ARG A 160 -5.87 15.80 -14.46
N ASN A 161 -6.66 15.14 -15.31
CA ASN A 161 -8.11 15.36 -15.41
C ASN A 161 -8.88 14.49 -14.38
N ILE A 162 -8.22 13.54 -13.75
CA ILE A 162 -8.81 12.61 -12.78
C ILE A 162 -8.50 13.05 -11.35
N THR A 163 -7.30 13.56 -11.11
CA THR A 163 -6.83 13.90 -9.76
C THR A 163 -5.84 15.06 -9.78
N ASP A 164 -5.85 15.88 -8.72
CA ASP A 164 -4.88 16.97 -8.49
C ASP A 164 -3.63 16.50 -7.74
N LYS A 165 -3.51 15.21 -7.43
CA LYS A 165 -2.35 14.64 -6.75
C LYS A 165 -1.10 14.72 -7.62
N LEU A 166 0.06 14.80 -6.96
CA LEU A 166 1.35 14.68 -7.64
C LEU A 166 1.47 13.31 -8.31
N SER A 167 2.18 13.25 -9.42
CA SER A 167 2.39 12.04 -10.22
C SER A 167 3.78 12.04 -10.88
#